data_ea0d343fdec7f7f136d497446e7d2ebb
#
_entry.id   ea0d343fdec7f7f136d497446e7d2ebb
#
_cell.length_a   1.000
_cell.length_b   1.000
_cell.length_c   1.000
_cell.angle_alpha   90.00
_cell.angle_beta   90.00
_cell.angle_gamma   90.00
#
_symmetry.space_group_name_H-M   'P 1'
#
loop_
_entity.id
_entity.type
_entity.pdbx_description
1 polymer ?
#
loop_
_entity_poly.entity_id
_entity_poly.type
_entity_poly.pdbx_seq_one_letter_code
_entity_poly.pdbx_strand_id
1 'polypeptide(L)'
;MTAICSLFAFSSCGESKDDKIYVITNAFFAPFEYYKGSEIVGVDVDIMNKVGEKLGKKVVIENADFGVIIESVKNGEKYDCGAAGLTVTESRKEQVDFSDAYFTSVQYVIYKADDEGMKAKLKTAADGKTKCVYWSDLAGKTLGVQIDTTGNIYANLEINGEGKEGDPDYYKGELNGTGATVKTYDDAMIAVNAIPSGCDVVVVDQLPATYICSKNTQYECAALYYDENTATEEQYAICVAKGKTELLNAINDVLKELGKDGIDALVKKHLGLEG
;
A
#
# COMPACT_ATOMS: atom_id res chain seq x y z
N MET A 1 57.95 -43.01 9.61
CA MET A 1 56.50 -42.83 9.66
C MET A 1 56.18 -41.36 9.69
N THR A 2 55.87 -40.76 8.56
CA THR A 2 55.59 -39.32 8.45
C THR A 2 54.09 -39.16 8.40
N ALA A 3 53.52 -38.57 9.46
CA ALA A 3 52.08 -38.30 9.51
C ALA A 3 51.78 -36.99 8.75
N ILE A 4 51.01 -37.12 7.66
CA ILE A 4 50.46 -35.98 6.91
C ILE A 4 49.16 -35.54 7.59
N CYS A 5 49.21 -34.41 8.31
CA CYS A 5 48.03 -33.72 8.82
C CYS A 5 47.37 -32.94 7.66
N SER A 6 46.25 -33.47 7.12
CA SER A 6 45.39 -32.73 6.19
C SER A 6 44.60 -31.69 6.96
N LEU A 7 44.95 -30.41 6.83
CA LEU A 7 44.11 -29.28 7.28
C LEU A 7 42.92 -29.18 6.35
N PHE A 8 41.74 -29.61 6.80
CA PHE A 8 40.48 -29.18 6.18
C PHE A 8 40.21 -27.76 6.58
N ALA A 9 40.43 -26.83 5.67
CA ALA A 9 39.93 -25.46 5.78
C ALA A 9 38.42 -25.49 5.55
N PHE A 10 37.65 -25.40 6.64
CA PHE A 10 36.22 -25.04 6.53
C PHE A 10 36.16 -23.57 6.12
N SER A 11 35.94 -23.34 4.82
CA SER A 11 35.47 -22.03 4.34
C SER A 11 34.06 -21.83 4.90
N SER A 12 33.96 -21.08 5.98
CA SER A 12 32.69 -20.46 6.39
C SER A 12 32.36 -19.41 5.32
N CYS A 13 31.56 -19.79 4.32
CA CYS A 13 30.88 -18.81 3.45
C CYS A 13 29.86 -18.07 4.33
N GLY A 14 30.29 -16.99 4.99
CA GLY A 14 29.38 -15.99 5.50
C GLY A 14 28.69 -15.36 4.29
N GLU A 15 27.34 -15.44 4.22
CA GLU A 15 26.55 -14.74 3.21
C GLU A 15 26.93 -13.26 3.22
N SER A 16 27.45 -12.73 2.11
CA SER A 16 27.78 -11.30 2.00
C SER A 16 26.50 -10.46 1.82
N LYS A 17 26.56 -9.16 2.08
CA LYS A 17 25.44 -8.25 1.80
C LYS A 17 25.12 -8.26 0.29
N ASP A 18 26.12 -8.50 -0.55
CA ASP A 18 25.96 -8.55 -2.02
C ASP A 18 25.15 -9.73 -2.53
N ASP A 19 24.98 -10.79 -1.70
CA ASP A 19 24.19 -11.97 -2.03
C ASP A 19 22.70 -11.83 -1.62
N LYS A 20 22.30 -10.64 -1.10
CA LYS A 20 20.96 -10.39 -0.58
C LYS A 20 20.34 -9.13 -1.18
N ILE A 21 19.00 -9.11 -1.18
CA ILE A 21 18.18 -7.92 -1.43
C ILE A 21 17.37 -7.67 -0.15
N TYR A 22 17.60 -6.55 0.48
CA TYR A 22 16.86 -6.14 1.66
C TYR A 22 15.67 -5.28 1.27
N VAL A 23 14.47 -5.76 1.60
CA VAL A 23 13.19 -5.14 1.29
C VAL A 23 12.54 -4.67 2.58
N ILE A 24 12.16 -3.40 2.63
CA ILE A 24 11.33 -2.85 3.69
C ILE A 24 9.87 -2.84 3.25
N THR A 25 8.97 -3.27 4.15
CA THR A 25 7.52 -3.32 3.90
C THR A 25 6.73 -2.93 5.15
N ASN A 26 5.40 -2.79 5.04
CA ASN A 26 4.48 -2.64 6.16
C ASN A 26 3.44 -3.75 6.15
N ALA A 27 3.71 -4.85 6.85
CA ALA A 27 3.01 -6.13 6.73
C ALA A 27 1.62 -6.17 7.41
N PHE A 28 0.81 -5.11 7.21
CA PHE A 28 -0.58 -4.97 7.67
C PHE A 28 -1.54 -4.60 6.52
N PHE A 29 -1.14 -4.88 5.27
CA PHE A 29 -1.82 -4.43 4.07
C PHE A 29 -2.18 -5.58 3.11
N ALA A 30 -2.94 -6.59 3.63
CA ALA A 30 -3.38 -7.73 2.81
C ALA A 30 -4.25 -7.24 1.61
N PRO A 31 -4.07 -7.81 0.41
CA PRO A 31 -3.28 -9.00 0.07
C PRO A 31 -1.83 -8.72 -0.37
N PHE A 32 -1.37 -7.47 -0.31
CA PHE A 32 -0.05 -7.08 -0.84
C PHE A 32 1.09 -7.52 0.07
N GLU A 33 1.02 -7.22 1.37
CA GLU A 33 1.95 -7.68 2.39
C GLU A 33 1.24 -7.85 3.74
N TYR A 34 1.38 -9.03 4.31
CA TYR A 34 0.72 -9.36 5.57
C TYR A 34 1.39 -10.55 6.27
N TYR A 35 1.15 -10.69 7.57
CA TYR A 35 1.62 -11.82 8.32
C TYR A 35 0.71 -13.05 8.14
N LYS A 36 1.35 -14.20 7.77
CA LYS A 36 0.76 -15.54 7.86
C LYS A 36 1.56 -16.35 8.88
N GLY A 37 1.04 -16.39 10.10
CA GLY A 37 1.84 -16.87 11.24
C GLY A 37 2.97 -15.89 11.54
N SER A 38 4.22 -16.33 11.48
CA SER A 38 5.41 -15.50 11.67
C SER A 38 6.05 -15.01 10.35
N GLU A 39 5.53 -15.45 9.22
CA GLU A 39 6.07 -15.11 7.90
C GLU A 39 5.34 -13.93 7.29
N ILE A 40 6.09 -13.05 6.63
CA ILE A 40 5.51 -12.00 5.79
C ILE A 40 5.30 -12.58 4.39
N VAL A 41 4.06 -12.50 3.91
CA VAL A 41 3.63 -13.01 2.61
C VAL A 41 2.78 -11.95 1.90
N GLY A 42 2.56 -12.11 0.60
CA GLY A 42 1.71 -11.19 -0.17
C GLY A 42 2.17 -11.04 -1.60
N VAL A 43 1.44 -10.24 -2.36
CA VAL A 43 1.73 -9.96 -3.77
C VAL A 43 3.12 -9.34 -3.92
N ASP A 44 3.44 -8.34 -3.10
CA ASP A 44 4.71 -7.62 -3.14
C ASP A 44 5.88 -8.54 -2.77
N VAL A 45 5.67 -9.41 -1.79
CA VAL A 45 6.63 -10.44 -1.39
C VAL A 45 6.90 -11.43 -2.54
N ASP A 46 5.85 -11.90 -3.21
CA ASP A 46 5.98 -12.84 -4.33
C ASP A 46 6.69 -12.18 -5.52
N ILE A 47 6.41 -10.90 -5.83
CA ILE A 47 7.13 -10.14 -6.86
C ILE A 47 8.62 -10.05 -6.50
N MET A 48 8.95 -9.64 -5.26
CA MET A 48 10.35 -9.50 -4.85
C MET A 48 11.10 -10.82 -4.81
N ASN A 49 10.46 -11.93 -4.43
CA ASN A 49 11.07 -13.25 -4.51
C ASN A 49 11.46 -13.63 -5.95
N LYS A 50 10.60 -13.32 -6.94
CA LYS A 50 10.93 -13.51 -8.36
C LYS A 50 12.09 -12.62 -8.82
N VAL A 51 12.19 -11.39 -8.29
CA VAL A 51 13.35 -10.51 -8.54
C VAL A 51 14.63 -11.14 -7.96
N GLY A 52 14.54 -11.69 -6.74
CA GLY A 52 15.66 -12.41 -6.13
C GLY A 52 16.11 -13.63 -6.96
N GLU A 53 15.15 -14.45 -7.41
CA GLU A 53 15.43 -15.59 -8.31
C GLU A 53 16.14 -15.14 -9.59
N LYS A 54 15.65 -14.08 -10.23
CA LYS A 54 16.24 -13.50 -11.47
C LYS A 54 17.67 -13.02 -11.27
N LEU A 55 17.96 -12.41 -10.12
CA LEU A 55 19.29 -11.88 -9.79
C LEU A 55 20.21 -12.91 -9.09
N GLY A 56 19.71 -14.12 -8.78
CA GLY A 56 20.46 -15.11 -8.01
C GLY A 56 20.75 -14.65 -6.56
N LYS A 57 19.91 -13.81 -5.99
CA LYS A 57 20.06 -13.23 -4.66
C LYS A 57 18.93 -13.68 -3.72
N LYS A 58 19.25 -13.81 -2.44
CA LYS A 58 18.25 -14.07 -1.39
C LYS A 58 17.51 -12.80 -1.02
N VAL A 59 16.19 -12.86 -0.99
CA VAL A 59 15.35 -11.74 -0.53
C VAL A 59 15.17 -11.82 0.98
N VAL A 60 15.35 -10.69 1.64
CA VAL A 60 15.12 -10.51 3.09
C VAL A 60 14.08 -9.42 3.26
N ILE A 61 12.89 -9.79 3.74
CA ILE A 61 11.77 -8.86 3.93
C ILE A 61 11.69 -8.47 5.39
N GLU A 62 11.65 -7.18 5.69
CA GLU A 62 11.55 -6.66 7.05
C GLU A 62 10.35 -5.72 7.18
N ASN A 63 9.56 -5.93 8.23
CA ASN A 63 8.44 -5.05 8.57
C ASN A 63 8.91 -3.78 9.29
N ALA A 64 8.30 -2.66 8.93
CA ALA A 64 8.47 -1.36 9.59
C ALA A 64 7.17 -0.56 9.52
N ASP A 65 7.13 0.58 10.20
CA ASP A 65 6.05 1.54 10.06
C ASP A 65 6.05 2.12 8.64
N PHE A 66 4.86 2.34 8.07
CA PHE A 66 4.72 2.77 6.67
C PHE A 66 5.45 4.10 6.39
N GLY A 67 5.35 5.06 7.29
CA GLY A 67 5.92 6.40 7.12
C GLY A 67 7.45 6.44 7.01
N VAL A 68 8.16 5.39 7.48
CA VAL A 68 9.64 5.37 7.39
C VAL A 68 10.18 4.73 6.11
N ILE A 69 9.32 4.11 5.28
CA ILE A 69 9.76 3.32 4.12
C ILE A 69 10.55 4.16 3.12
N ILE A 70 9.97 5.26 2.65
CA ILE A 70 10.59 6.12 1.63
C ILE A 70 11.94 6.65 2.09
N GLU A 71 12.02 7.18 3.32
CA GLU A 71 13.27 7.72 3.86
C GLU A 71 14.33 6.62 4.08
N SER A 72 13.91 5.43 4.51
CA SER A 72 14.81 4.28 4.70
C SER A 72 15.40 3.78 3.38
N VAL A 73 14.63 3.78 2.30
CA VAL A 73 15.10 3.39 0.95
C VAL A 73 15.97 4.50 0.36
N LYS A 74 15.56 5.77 0.49
CA LYS A 74 16.33 6.94 0.02
C LYS A 74 17.77 6.94 0.57
N ASN A 75 17.92 6.64 1.85
CA ASN A 75 19.23 6.62 2.50
C ASN A 75 20.11 5.46 2.00
N GLY A 76 19.50 4.34 1.53
CA GLY A 76 20.21 3.23 0.88
C GLY A 76 21.22 2.48 1.77
N GLU A 77 21.22 2.72 3.08
CA GLU A 77 22.20 2.13 4.02
C GLU A 77 21.90 0.66 4.30
N LYS A 78 20.63 0.35 4.60
CA LYS A 78 20.19 -0.98 4.98
C LYS A 78 19.34 -1.62 3.89
N TYR A 79 18.33 -0.90 3.39
CA TYR A 79 17.36 -1.43 2.45
C TYR A 79 17.70 -1.06 1.03
N ASP A 80 17.50 -2.00 0.12
CA ASP A 80 17.71 -1.84 -1.31
C ASP A 80 16.45 -1.32 -2.00
N CYS A 81 15.27 -1.69 -1.49
CA CYS A 81 13.97 -1.27 -2.02
C CYS A 81 12.87 -1.30 -0.97
N GLY A 82 11.75 -0.63 -1.29
CA GLY A 82 10.50 -0.67 -0.56
C GLY A 82 9.39 -1.26 -1.43
N ALA A 83 8.72 -2.30 -0.91
CA ALA A 83 7.58 -2.95 -1.53
C ALA A 83 6.47 -3.04 -0.47
N ALA A 84 5.45 -2.19 -0.59
CA ALA A 84 4.44 -1.98 0.45
C ALA A 84 3.15 -1.33 -0.11
N GLY A 85 2.66 -1.80 -1.28
CA GLY A 85 1.53 -1.15 -1.94
C GLY A 85 1.75 0.35 -2.14
N LEU A 86 2.99 0.78 -2.42
CA LEU A 86 3.37 2.18 -2.44
C LEU A 86 2.78 2.93 -3.62
N THR A 87 1.88 3.85 -3.35
CA THR A 87 1.36 4.78 -4.35
C THR A 87 2.45 5.70 -4.86
N VAL A 88 2.54 5.81 -6.18
CA VAL A 88 3.43 6.75 -6.86
C VAL A 88 2.89 8.17 -6.71
N THR A 89 3.64 9.04 -6.02
CA THR A 89 3.32 10.48 -5.90
C THR A 89 4.52 11.32 -6.30
N GLU A 90 4.29 12.57 -6.72
CA GLU A 90 5.39 13.46 -7.11
C GLU A 90 6.37 13.69 -5.95
N SER A 91 5.87 13.90 -4.74
CA SER A 91 6.73 14.10 -3.56
C SER A 91 7.59 12.88 -3.22
N ARG A 92 7.10 11.66 -3.48
CA ARG A 92 7.88 10.43 -3.32
C ARG A 92 8.89 10.25 -4.46
N LYS A 93 8.53 10.59 -5.71
CA LYS A 93 9.45 10.58 -6.87
C LYS A 93 10.65 11.51 -6.69
N GLU A 94 10.50 12.60 -5.96
CA GLU A 94 11.63 13.47 -5.64
C GLU A 94 12.70 12.75 -4.79
N GLN A 95 12.30 11.75 -4.02
CA GLN A 95 13.14 11.09 -3.01
C GLN A 95 13.71 9.75 -3.49
N VAL A 96 12.94 8.97 -4.24
CA VAL A 96 13.26 7.61 -4.69
C VAL A 96 12.94 7.44 -6.17
N ASP A 97 13.43 6.38 -6.80
CA ASP A 97 13.00 5.96 -8.12
C ASP A 97 11.94 4.85 -7.98
N PHE A 98 10.93 4.84 -8.85
CA PHE A 98 9.87 3.85 -8.86
C PHE A 98 9.98 2.92 -10.07
N SER A 99 9.57 1.68 -9.88
CA SER A 99 9.33 0.74 -10.97
C SER A 99 8.15 1.18 -11.84
N ASP A 100 7.91 0.46 -12.93
CA ASP A 100 6.63 0.49 -13.61
C ASP A 100 5.51 0.15 -12.61
N ALA A 101 4.34 0.78 -12.77
CA ALA A 101 3.20 0.48 -11.93
C ALA A 101 2.69 -0.94 -12.21
N TYR A 102 2.44 -1.71 -11.14
CA TYR A 102 1.97 -3.08 -11.26
C TYR A 102 0.49 -3.26 -10.89
N PHE A 103 -0.09 -2.32 -10.16
CA PHE A 103 -1.49 -2.36 -9.75
C PHE A 103 -2.12 -0.97 -9.76
N THR A 104 -3.41 -0.90 -10.10
CA THR A 104 -4.21 0.33 -9.95
C THR A 104 -5.25 0.09 -8.86
N SER A 105 -5.26 0.96 -7.85
CA SER A 105 -6.20 0.96 -6.74
C SER A 105 -7.09 2.20 -6.76
N VAL A 106 -8.12 2.20 -5.94
CA VAL A 106 -8.92 3.37 -5.58
C VAL A 106 -9.07 3.39 -4.06
N GLN A 107 -9.25 4.56 -3.47
CA GLN A 107 -9.58 4.63 -2.05
C GLN A 107 -11.00 4.12 -1.82
N TYR A 108 -11.20 3.47 -0.69
CA TYR A 108 -12.48 2.96 -0.20
C TYR A 108 -12.79 3.55 1.17
N VAL A 109 -14.06 3.58 1.49
CA VAL A 109 -14.56 3.93 2.83
C VAL A 109 -15.10 2.68 3.49
N ILE A 110 -14.58 2.33 4.68
CA ILE A 110 -15.12 1.29 5.55
C ILE A 110 -16.02 1.94 6.58
N TYR A 111 -17.19 1.37 6.81
CA TYR A 111 -18.20 1.85 7.76
C TYR A 111 -18.91 0.67 8.42
N LYS A 112 -19.66 0.92 9.52
CA LYS A 112 -20.45 -0.12 10.18
C LYS A 112 -21.57 -0.62 9.27
N ALA A 113 -21.74 -1.94 9.18
CA ALA A 113 -22.77 -2.57 8.36
C ALA A 113 -24.21 -2.20 8.80
N ASP A 114 -24.40 -1.67 10.00
CA ASP A 114 -25.66 -1.15 10.52
C ASP A 114 -25.79 0.39 10.44
N ASP A 115 -24.83 1.09 9.81
CA ASP A 115 -24.91 2.55 9.56
C ASP A 115 -25.85 2.85 8.40
N GLU A 116 -27.14 3.02 8.71
CA GLU A 116 -28.17 3.38 7.72
C GLU A 116 -27.91 4.77 7.09
N GLY A 117 -27.18 5.66 7.80
CA GLY A 117 -26.79 6.96 7.27
C GLY A 117 -25.77 6.84 6.12
N MET A 118 -24.79 5.95 6.25
CA MET A 118 -23.84 5.66 5.18
C MET A 118 -24.50 4.88 4.04
N LYS A 119 -25.35 3.89 4.35
CA LYS A 119 -26.09 3.14 3.32
C LYS A 119 -26.97 4.03 2.43
N ALA A 120 -27.62 5.03 3.04
CA ALA A 120 -28.44 5.99 2.30
C ALA A 120 -27.65 6.89 1.33
N LYS A 121 -26.32 6.99 1.52
CA LYS A 121 -25.41 7.76 0.67
C LYS A 121 -24.82 6.94 -0.48
N LEU A 122 -25.00 5.61 -0.47
CA LEU A 122 -24.49 4.74 -1.53
C LEU A 122 -25.06 5.09 -2.89
N LYS A 123 -24.19 5.25 -3.85
CA LYS A 123 -24.46 5.50 -5.25
C LYS A 123 -23.93 4.35 -6.11
N THR A 124 -24.22 4.39 -7.38
CA THR A 124 -23.61 3.49 -8.36
C THR A 124 -22.82 4.35 -9.32
N ALA A 125 -21.53 4.07 -9.48
CA ALA A 125 -20.66 4.78 -10.41
C ALA A 125 -21.12 4.60 -11.86
N ALA A 126 -20.55 5.38 -12.78
CA ALA A 126 -20.91 5.38 -14.21
C ALA A 126 -20.71 4.02 -14.90
N ASP A 127 -19.90 3.12 -14.34
CA ASP A 127 -19.74 1.73 -14.80
C ASP A 127 -21.00 0.86 -14.61
N GLY A 128 -21.98 1.38 -13.88
CA GLY A 128 -23.25 0.71 -13.56
C GLY A 128 -23.14 -0.45 -12.55
N LYS A 129 -22.00 -0.64 -11.92
CA LYS A 129 -21.71 -1.79 -11.03
C LYS A 129 -21.11 -1.39 -9.70
N THR A 130 -20.11 -0.51 -9.70
CA THR A 130 -19.35 -0.13 -8.51
C THR A 130 -20.22 0.68 -7.56
N LYS A 131 -20.36 0.20 -6.31
CA LYS A 131 -20.96 0.98 -5.24
C LYS A 131 -19.94 1.97 -4.70
N CYS A 132 -20.33 3.24 -4.66
CA CYS A 132 -19.47 4.33 -4.23
C CYS A 132 -20.17 5.33 -3.32
N VAL A 133 -19.37 6.11 -2.63
CA VAL A 133 -19.75 7.35 -1.94
C VAL A 133 -18.83 8.45 -2.45
N TYR A 134 -19.25 9.71 -2.34
CA TYR A 134 -18.41 10.84 -2.71
C TYR A 134 -17.75 11.45 -1.47
N TRP A 135 -16.63 12.16 -1.67
CA TRP A 135 -16.00 12.93 -0.58
C TRP A 135 -17.02 13.81 0.14
N SER A 136 -17.87 14.51 -0.59
CA SER A 136 -18.93 15.38 -0.02
C SER A 136 -19.94 14.63 0.88
N ASP A 137 -20.11 13.31 0.70
CA ASP A 137 -20.96 12.47 1.56
C ASP A 137 -20.36 12.27 2.97
N LEU A 138 -19.07 12.55 3.14
CA LEU A 138 -18.35 12.41 4.41
C LEU A 138 -18.35 13.70 5.25
N ALA A 139 -19.12 14.71 4.85
CA ALA A 139 -19.27 15.96 5.58
C ALA A 139 -19.63 15.73 7.06
N GLY A 140 -18.92 16.39 7.97
CA GLY A 140 -19.11 16.32 9.41
C GLY A 140 -18.61 15.04 10.08
N LYS A 141 -18.00 14.10 9.33
CA LYS A 141 -17.49 12.83 9.88
C LYS A 141 -16.03 12.95 10.31
N THR A 142 -15.68 12.13 11.31
CA THR A 142 -14.27 11.86 11.66
C THR A 142 -13.76 10.71 10.81
N LEU A 143 -12.79 10.99 9.94
CA LEU A 143 -12.17 10.03 9.03
C LEU A 143 -10.97 9.37 9.71
N GLY A 144 -11.04 8.08 10.00
CA GLY A 144 -9.89 7.28 10.42
C GLY A 144 -9.01 6.96 9.21
N VAL A 145 -7.70 7.15 9.33
CA VAL A 145 -6.72 6.85 8.28
C VAL A 145 -5.46 6.26 8.89
N GLN A 146 -4.75 5.43 8.13
CA GLN A 146 -3.38 5.09 8.53
C GLN A 146 -2.45 6.28 8.24
N ILE A 147 -1.58 6.61 9.19
CA ILE A 147 -0.64 7.72 9.07
C ILE A 147 0.27 7.56 7.85
N ASP A 148 0.61 8.67 7.18
CA ASP A 148 1.54 8.79 6.04
C ASP A 148 1.12 8.04 4.76
N THR A 149 -0.09 7.44 4.73
CA THR A 149 -0.66 6.84 3.51
C THR A 149 -1.30 7.89 2.61
N THR A 150 -1.60 7.53 1.37
CA THR A 150 -2.35 8.38 0.43
C THR A 150 -3.77 8.66 0.93
N GLY A 151 -4.41 7.71 1.60
CA GLY A 151 -5.70 7.96 2.27
C GLY A 151 -5.62 9.09 3.30
N ASN A 152 -4.50 9.17 4.06
CA ASN A 152 -4.25 10.28 4.98
C ASN A 152 -3.99 11.61 4.23
N ILE A 153 -3.20 11.57 3.16
CA ILE A 153 -2.89 12.76 2.33
C ILE A 153 -4.17 13.31 1.72
N TYR A 154 -4.98 12.47 1.07
CA TYR A 154 -6.23 12.87 0.40
C TYR A 154 -7.25 13.39 1.42
N ALA A 155 -7.47 12.69 2.53
CA ALA A 155 -8.40 13.16 3.56
C ALA A 155 -8.02 14.54 4.11
N ASN A 156 -6.74 14.81 4.32
CA ASN A 156 -6.26 16.14 4.73
C ASN A 156 -6.44 17.18 3.63
N LEU A 157 -6.17 16.82 2.37
CA LEU A 157 -6.38 17.72 1.23
C LEU A 157 -7.85 18.12 1.09
N GLU A 158 -8.77 17.15 1.23
CA GLU A 158 -10.20 17.41 1.13
C GLU A 158 -10.74 18.29 2.28
N ILE A 159 -10.16 18.19 3.46
CA ILE A 159 -10.58 19.00 4.63
C ILE A 159 -9.95 20.39 4.61
N ASN A 160 -8.66 20.48 4.29
CA ASN A 160 -7.89 21.72 4.43
C ASN A 160 -7.79 22.52 3.13
N GLY A 161 -7.95 21.86 1.97
CA GLY A 161 -7.63 22.41 0.67
C GLY A 161 -6.12 22.59 0.45
N GLU A 162 -5.74 23.19 -0.65
CA GLU A 162 -4.37 23.52 -1.01
C GLU A 162 -4.30 24.90 -1.67
N GLY A 163 -3.19 25.61 -1.45
CA GLY A 163 -2.99 26.95 -2.01
C GLY A 163 -3.82 28.02 -1.30
N LYS A 164 -3.91 29.21 -1.94
CA LYS A 164 -4.72 30.34 -1.47
C LYS A 164 -5.76 30.70 -2.53
N GLU A 165 -6.94 31.12 -2.11
CA GLU A 165 -7.98 31.58 -3.03
C GLU A 165 -7.47 32.67 -3.96
N GLY A 166 -7.55 32.40 -5.27
CA GLY A 166 -7.01 33.26 -6.33
C GLY A 166 -5.69 32.78 -6.93
N ASP A 167 -5.02 31.79 -6.36
CA ASP A 167 -3.84 31.16 -6.95
C ASP A 167 -4.26 30.16 -8.07
N PRO A 168 -3.45 29.98 -9.13
CA PRO A 168 -3.78 29.06 -10.23
C PRO A 168 -4.02 27.62 -9.78
N ASP A 169 -3.34 27.18 -8.72
CA ASP A 169 -3.38 25.81 -8.20
C ASP A 169 -4.24 25.69 -6.93
N TYR A 170 -5.11 26.68 -6.69
CA TYR A 170 -5.99 26.66 -5.53
C TYR A 170 -7.00 25.54 -5.62
N TYR A 171 -7.02 24.70 -4.58
CA TYR A 171 -8.02 23.67 -4.36
C TYR A 171 -8.69 23.85 -3.00
N LYS A 172 -10.00 24.03 -2.99
CA LYS A 172 -10.73 24.27 -1.74
C LYS A 172 -10.84 23.04 -0.85
N GLY A 173 -10.96 21.85 -1.43
CA GLY A 173 -11.32 20.60 -0.77
C GLY A 173 -12.83 20.44 -0.58
N GLU A 174 -13.33 19.23 -0.88
CA GLU A 174 -14.77 18.89 -0.81
C GLU A 174 -15.33 18.92 0.62
N LEU A 175 -14.47 18.73 1.62
CA LEU A 175 -14.84 18.69 3.03
C LEU A 175 -14.51 19.98 3.79
N ASN A 176 -13.97 20.97 3.10
CA ASN A 176 -13.58 22.23 3.73
C ASN A 176 -14.78 22.97 4.33
N GLY A 177 -14.70 23.28 5.63
CA GLY A 177 -15.76 23.99 6.37
C GLY A 177 -16.98 23.12 6.72
N THR A 178 -16.96 21.83 6.45
CA THR A 178 -18.08 20.91 6.74
C THR A 178 -18.08 20.37 8.18
N GLY A 179 -17.01 20.61 8.95
CA GLY A 179 -16.79 20.01 10.26
C GLY A 179 -16.21 18.61 10.22
N ALA A 180 -15.84 18.07 9.05
CA ALA A 180 -15.10 16.83 8.93
C ALA A 180 -13.70 16.95 9.53
N THR A 181 -13.19 15.86 10.11
CA THR A 181 -11.87 15.81 10.75
C THR A 181 -11.14 14.53 10.38
N VAL A 182 -9.80 14.54 10.45
CA VAL A 182 -8.96 13.35 10.27
C VAL A 182 -8.45 12.89 11.62
N LYS A 183 -8.43 11.57 11.82
CA LYS A 183 -7.76 10.92 12.93
C LYS A 183 -6.83 9.82 12.41
N THR A 184 -5.55 9.95 12.72
CA THR A 184 -4.52 9.02 12.28
C THR A 184 -4.36 7.85 13.23
N TYR A 185 -4.01 6.69 12.69
CA TYR A 185 -3.72 5.44 13.38
C TYR A 185 -2.47 4.79 12.78
N ASP A 186 -1.83 3.91 13.54
CA ASP A 186 -0.58 3.27 13.10
C ASP A 186 -0.81 2.27 11.94
N ASP A 187 -1.98 1.63 11.91
CA ASP A 187 -2.41 0.76 10.80
C ASP A 187 -3.93 0.83 10.55
N ALA A 188 -4.35 0.31 9.38
CA ALA A 188 -5.76 0.32 8.96
C ALA A 188 -6.67 -0.50 9.89
N MET A 189 -6.19 -1.61 10.47
CA MET A 189 -7.00 -2.45 11.36
C MET A 189 -7.27 -1.75 12.70
N ILE A 190 -6.27 -1.01 13.23
CA ILE A 190 -6.47 -0.19 14.44
C ILE A 190 -7.52 0.89 14.15
N ALA A 191 -7.45 1.55 12.98
CA ALA A 191 -8.45 2.52 12.56
C ALA A 191 -9.86 1.90 12.48
N VAL A 192 -10.01 0.75 11.82
CA VAL A 192 -11.30 0.05 11.67
C VAL A 192 -11.87 -0.38 13.03
N ASN A 193 -11.04 -0.91 13.92
CA ASN A 193 -11.46 -1.28 15.28
C ASN A 193 -11.88 -0.08 16.14
N ALA A 194 -11.48 1.13 15.74
CA ALA A 194 -11.88 2.37 16.41
C ALA A 194 -13.29 2.87 15.99
N ILE A 195 -13.92 2.28 14.97
CA ILE A 195 -15.29 2.61 14.58
C ILE A 195 -16.27 1.98 15.62
N PRO A 196 -17.27 2.72 16.14
CA PRO A 196 -17.58 4.13 15.89
C PRO A 196 -17.03 5.07 16.97
N SER A 197 -16.31 4.56 17.97
CA SER A 197 -15.96 5.35 19.18
C SER A 197 -14.79 6.32 18.95
N GLY A 198 -13.94 6.06 17.97
CA GLY A 198 -12.73 6.83 17.68
C GLY A 198 -12.77 7.56 16.34
N CYS A 199 -13.49 7.03 15.37
CA CYS A 199 -13.79 7.63 14.08
C CYS A 199 -15.13 7.11 13.56
N ASP A 200 -15.74 7.79 12.61
CA ASP A 200 -17.03 7.39 12.03
C ASP A 200 -16.85 6.39 10.88
N VAL A 201 -15.83 6.59 10.08
CA VAL A 201 -15.47 5.77 8.91
C VAL A 201 -13.96 5.69 8.78
N VAL A 202 -13.46 4.71 8.02
CA VAL A 202 -12.03 4.58 7.70
C VAL A 202 -11.81 4.68 6.20
N VAL A 203 -10.86 5.51 5.79
CA VAL A 203 -10.41 5.62 4.39
C VAL A 203 -9.15 4.77 4.23
N VAL A 204 -9.20 3.83 3.31
CA VAL A 204 -8.11 2.88 2.99
C VAL A 204 -8.32 2.33 1.58
N ASP A 205 -7.28 1.79 0.98
CA ASP A 205 -7.30 1.26 -0.38
C ASP A 205 -8.26 0.07 -0.58
N GLN A 206 -8.71 -0.12 -1.82
CA GLN A 206 -9.74 -1.07 -2.24
C GLN A 206 -9.53 -2.50 -1.72
N LEU A 207 -8.39 -3.12 -2.04
CA LEU A 207 -8.19 -4.53 -1.70
C LEU A 207 -8.05 -4.76 -0.19
N PRO A 208 -7.29 -3.95 0.57
CA PRO A 208 -7.32 -4.01 2.03
C PRO A 208 -8.71 -3.78 2.62
N ALA A 209 -9.48 -2.79 2.13
CA ALA A 209 -10.84 -2.56 2.59
C ALA A 209 -11.73 -3.79 2.38
N THR A 210 -11.74 -4.33 1.15
CA THR A 210 -12.55 -5.50 0.81
C THR A 210 -12.11 -6.76 1.57
N TYR A 211 -10.80 -6.93 1.77
CA TYR A 211 -10.25 -8.02 2.59
C TYR A 211 -10.73 -7.92 4.04
N ILE A 212 -10.61 -6.75 4.67
CA ILE A 212 -11.06 -6.51 6.04
C ILE A 212 -12.56 -6.80 6.18
N CYS A 213 -13.40 -6.25 5.29
CA CYS A 213 -14.85 -6.46 5.32
C CYS A 213 -15.23 -7.93 5.06
N SER A 214 -14.49 -8.66 4.22
CA SER A 214 -14.72 -10.09 3.99
C SER A 214 -14.47 -10.96 5.23
N LYS A 215 -13.61 -10.51 6.14
CA LYS A 215 -13.32 -11.20 7.41
C LYS A 215 -14.15 -10.71 8.58
N ASN A 216 -14.78 -9.54 8.47
CA ASN A 216 -15.54 -8.89 9.53
C ASN A 216 -16.88 -8.38 9.02
N THR A 217 -17.92 -9.21 9.11
CA THR A 217 -19.28 -8.89 8.61
C THR A 217 -19.97 -7.73 9.32
N GLN A 218 -19.39 -7.21 10.40
CA GLN A 218 -19.87 -5.98 11.06
C GLN A 218 -19.51 -4.70 10.32
N TYR A 219 -18.68 -4.80 9.28
CA TYR A 219 -18.30 -3.67 8.44
C TYR A 219 -18.66 -3.93 6.96
N GLU A 220 -18.97 -2.87 6.28
CA GLU A 220 -19.13 -2.80 4.83
C GLU A 220 -18.17 -1.74 4.28
N CYS A 221 -17.93 -1.77 2.98
CA CYS A 221 -17.11 -0.77 2.32
C CYS A 221 -17.67 -0.38 0.95
N ALA A 222 -17.33 0.82 0.52
CA ALA A 222 -17.68 1.37 -0.78
C ALA A 222 -16.51 2.15 -1.35
N ALA A 223 -16.41 2.22 -2.68
CA ALA A 223 -15.41 3.01 -3.35
C ALA A 223 -15.60 4.51 -3.06
N LEU A 224 -14.50 5.23 -2.95
CA LEU A 224 -14.50 6.68 -2.70
C LEU A 224 -14.23 7.42 -4.01
N TYR A 225 -15.13 8.32 -4.36
CA TYR A 225 -15.15 9.04 -5.62
C TYR A 225 -15.23 10.55 -5.38
N TYR A 226 -14.84 11.34 -6.35
CA TYR A 226 -15.12 12.78 -6.40
C TYR A 226 -16.53 13.06 -6.95
N ASP A 227 -16.89 12.35 -8.03
CA ASP A 227 -18.19 12.40 -8.69
C ASP A 227 -18.51 11.04 -9.33
N GLU A 228 -19.59 10.93 -10.10
CA GLU A 228 -20.03 9.66 -10.72
C GLU A 228 -19.01 9.03 -11.69
N ASN A 229 -18.07 9.82 -12.23
CA ASN A 229 -17.10 9.42 -13.24
C ASN A 229 -15.66 9.39 -12.73
N THR A 230 -15.37 10.06 -11.60
CA THR A 230 -14.00 10.34 -11.13
C THR A 230 -13.72 9.61 -9.83
N ALA A 231 -13.06 8.45 -9.93
CA ALA A 231 -12.57 7.69 -8.79
C ALA A 231 -11.28 8.30 -8.22
N THR A 232 -10.98 7.98 -6.97
CA THR A 232 -9.68 8.28 -6.33
C THR A 232 -8.62 7.27 -6.78
N GLU A 233 -8.30 7.24 -8.08
CA GLU A 233 -7.34 6.28 -8.64
C GLU A 233 -5.90 6.57 -8.22
N GLU A 234 -5.17 5.50 -7.95
CA GLU A 234 -3.75 5.52 -7.62
C GLU A 234 -3.03 4.29 -8.15
N GLN A 235 -1.72 4.41 -8.37
CA GLN A 235 -0.89 3.36 -8.96
C GLN A 235 0.17 2.92 -7.96
N TYR A 236 0.28 1.60 -7.74
CA TYR A 236 1.32 1.01 -6.91
C TYR A 236 2.55 0.65 -7.72
N ALA A 237 3.70 0.96 -7.15
CA ALA A 237 5.00 0.58 -7.67
C ALA A 237 5.98 0.28 -6.53
N ILE A 238 7.07 -0.42 -6.87
CA ILE A 238 8.16 -0.72 -5.95
C ILE A 238 9.19 0.40 -6.05
N CYS A 239 9.62 0.93 -4.91
CA CYS A 239 10.62 1.98 -4.90
C CYS A 239 12.03 1.47 -4.62
N VAL A 240 13.03 2.12 -5.21
CA VAL A 240 14.46 1.89 -4.98
C VAL A 240 15.16 3.22 -4.70
N ALA A 241 16.32 3.19 -4.04
CA ALA A 241 17.12 4.40 -3.90
C ALA A 241 17.52 4.94 -5.29
N LYS A 242 17.60 6.27 -5.42
CA LYS A 242 17.96 6.91 -6.68
C LYS A 242 19.25 6.36 -7.27
N GLY A 243 19.21 6.02 -8.56
CA GLY A 243 20.35 5.48 -9.29
C GLY A 243 20.60 3.98 -9.12
N LYS A 244 19.78 3.24 -8.39
CA LYS A 244 19.85 1.76 -8.31
C LYS A 244 19.28 1.08 -9.56
N THR A 245 19.82 1.43 -10.72
CA THR A 245 19.28 1.09 -12.04
C THR A 245 19.24 -0.43 -12.30
N GLU A 246 20.22 -1.19 -11.82
CA GLU A 246 20.25 -2.64 -12.00
C GLU A 246 19.07 -3.32 -11.32
N LEU A 247 18.83 -2.99 -10.04
CA LEU A 247 17.70 -3.53 -9.28
C LEU A 247 16.37 -3.07 -9.88
N LEU A 248 16.25 -1.78 -10.24
CA LEU A 248 15.06 -1.23 -10.86
C LEU A 248 14.71 -1.93 -12.17
N ASN A 249 15.70 -2.17 -13.03
CA ASN A 249 15.50 -2.89 -14.31
C ASN A 249 15.07 -4.34 -14.05
N ALA A 250 15.67 -5.03 -13.07
CA ALA A 250 15.27 -6.40 -12.74
C ALA A 250 13.83 -6.47 -12.21
N ILE A 251 13.39 -5.47 -11.41
CA ILE A 251 12.00 -5.35 -10.96
C ILE A 251 11.08 -5.17 -12.17
N ASN A 252 11.38 -4.22 -13.06
CA ASN A 252 10.55 -3.94 -14.24
C ASN A 252 10.48 -5.15 -15.18
N ASP A 253 11.58 -5.87 -15.38
CA ASP A 253 11.58 -7.11 -16.16
C ASP A 253 10.63 -8.16 -15.57
N VAL A 254 10.68 -8.35 -14.24
CA VAL A 254 9.76 -9.31 -13.54
C VAL A 254 8.31 -8.85 -13.67
N LEU A 255 8.03 -7.55 -13.49
CA LEU A 255 6.68 -7.02 -13.66
C LEU A 255 6.17 -7.21 -15.10
N LYS A 256 7.04 -7.01 -16.09
CA LYS A 256 6.71 -7.26 -17.49
C LYS A 256 6.47 -8.74 -17.81
N GLU A 257 7.26 -9.64 -17.21
CA GLU A 257 7.10 -11.10 -17.37
C GLU A 257 5.79 -11.59 -16.74
N LEU A 258 5.42 -11.05 -15.57
CA LEU A 258 4.13 -11.34 -14.93
C LEU A 258 2.96 -10.80 -15.75
N GLY A 259 3.08 -9.58 -16.23
CA GLY A 259 1.99 -8.87 -16.89
C GLY A 259 0.76 -8.74 -15.99
N LYS A 260 -0.32 -8.19 -16.54
CA LYS A 260 -1.57 -8.03 -15.77
C LYS A 260 -2.10 -9.36 -15.24
N ASP A 261 -2.11 -10.40 -16.07
CA ASP A 261 -2.68 -11.71 -15.69
C ASP A 261 -1.90 -12.38 -14.56
N GLY A 262 -0.56 -12.23 -14.55
CA GLY A 262 0.28 -12.74 -13.46
C GLY A 262 0.05 -12.00 -12.15
N ILE A 263 -0.08 -10.66 -12.20
CA ILE A 263 -0.40 -9.87 -11.00
C ILE A 263 -1.80 -10.21 -10.49
N ASP A 264 -2.80 -10.31 -11.36
CA ASP A 264 -4.16 -10.70 -10.99
C ASP A 264 -4.20 -12.13 -10.35
N ALA A 265 -3.36 -13.05 -10.84
CA ALA A 265 -3.24 -14.38 -10.25
C ALA A 265 -2.63 -14.32 -8.84
N LEU A 266 -1.58 -13.50 -8.62
CA LEU A 266 -1.02 -13.31 -7.28
C LEU A 266 -2.06 -12.69 -6.32
N VAL A 267 -2.81 -11.69 -6.77
CA VAL A 267 -3.89 -11.09 -5.96
C VAL A 267 -4.94 -12.14 -5.58
N LYS A 268 -5.41 -12.97 -6.53
CA LYS A 268 -6.37 -14.05 -6.26
C LYS A 268 -5.83 -15.06 -5.26
N LYS A 269 -4.56 -15.48 -5.41
CA LYS A 269 -3.86 -16.37 -4.48
C LYS A 269 -3.94 -15.84 -3.05
N HIS A 270 -3.56 -14.60 -2.84
CA HIS A 270 -3.50 -14.00 -1.51
C HIS A 270 -4.86 -13.61 -0.93
N LEU A 271 -5.89 -13.45 -1.78
CA LEU A 271 -7.28 -13.33 -1.34
C LEU A 271 -7.94 -14.69 -1.01
N GLY A 272 -7.28 -15.82 -1.32
CA GLY A 272 -7.84 -17.16 -1.15
C GLY A 272 -8.94 -17.48 -2.17
N LEU A 273 -8.87 -16.89 -3.37
CA LEU A 273 -9.83 -17.06 -4.46
C LEU A 273 -9.31 -18.03 -5.55
N GLU A 274 -8.25 -18.77 -5.26
CA GLU A 274 -7.80 -19.88 -6.10
C GLU A 274 -8.76 -21.05 -5.89
N GLY A 275 -9.59 -21.32 -6.90
CA GLY A 275 -10.52 -22.45 -6.99
C GLY A 275 -10.08 -23.45 -8.04
#